data_ec61ada915722ebc59713d47edbf04c8
#
_entry.id   ec61ada915722ebc59713d47edbf04c8
#
_cell.length_a   1.000
_cell.length_b   1.000
_cell.length_c   1.000
_cell.angle_alpha   90.00
_cell.angle_beta   90.00
_cell.angle_gamma   90.00
#
_symmetry.space_group_name_H-M   'P 1'
#
loop_
_entity.id
_entity.type
_entity.pdbx_description
1 polymer ?
#
loop_
_entity_poly.entity_id
_entity_poly.type
_entity_poly.pdbx_seq_one_letter_code
_entity_poly.pdbx_strand_id
1 'polypeptide(L)'
;MKKIESINLMEKFSLFTKEWTPQVIGELNGQYVKICKLKNDFVWHAHENEDELFMVFKGTLLMDFRDGKTVEVKKGEILIVPKGVEHRPRTNGEVVFNLLFEPKST
;
A
#
# COMPACT_ATOMS: atom_id res chain seq x y z
N MET A 1 26.92 11.46 -1.99
CA MET A 1 25.89 11.88 -1.00
C MET A 1 24.51 11.92 -1.66
N LYS A 2 23.52 11.40 -0.98
CA LYS A 2 22.15 11.49 -1.46
C LYS A 2 21.64 12.93 -1.38
N LYS A 3 20.94 13.35 -2.40
CA LYS A 3 20.28 14.65 -2.44
C LYS A 3 19.09 14.66 -1.47
N ILE A 4 19.02 15.67 -0.64
CA ILE A 4 17.91 15.82 0.31
C ILE A 4 16.86 16.72 -0.33
N GLU A 5 15.70 16.14 -0.66
CA GLU A 5 14.61 16.89 -1.26
C GLU A 5 13.26 16.31 -0.86
N SER A 6 12.24 17.12 -0.89
CA SER A 6 10.88 16.66 -0.63
C SER A 6 10.37 15.81 -1.82
N ILE A 7 9.49 14.88 -1.50
CA ILE A 7 8.84 14.03 -2.52
C ILE A 7 7.37 14.41 -2.54
N ASN A 8 6.91 14.86 -3.70
CA ASN A 8 5.50 15.21 -3.90
C ASN A 8 4.75 13.94 -4.33
N LEU A 9 3.87 13.45 -3.46
CA LEU A 9 3.16 12.19 -3.69
C LEU A 9 2.24 12.26 -4.91
N MET A 10 1.48 13.34 -5.06
CA MET A 10 0.57 13.49 -6.21
C MET A 10 1.33 13.50 -7.53
N GLU A 11 2.48 14.17 -7.56
CA GLU A 11 3.35 14.17 -8.73
C GLU A 11 3.82 12.75 -9.06
N LYS A 12 4.25 11.99 -8.04
CA LYS A 12 4.70 10.61 -8.24
C LYS A 12 3.56 9.71 -8.72
N PHE A 13 2.37 9.84 -8.16
CA PHE A 13 1.20 9.10 -8.63
C PHE A 13 0.82 9.44 -10.07
N SER A 14 1.07 10.67 -10.52
CA SER A 14 0.75 11.09 -11.89
C SER A 14 1.64 10.46 -12.95
N LEU A 15 2.77 9.86 -12.56
CA LEU A 15 3.75 9.30 -13.50
C LEU A 15 3.39 7.90 -14.00
N PHE A 16 2.37 7.26 -13.47
CA PHE A 16 1.98 5.91 -13.88
C PHE A 16 0.47 5.71 -13.78
N THR A 17 -0.05 4.75 -14.54
CA THR A 17 -1.48 4.43 -14.55
C THR A 17 -1.78 2.99 -14.16
N LYS A 18 -0.79 2.10 -14.29
CA LYS A 18 -0.99 0.66 -14.08
C LYS A 18 -1.28 0.35 -12.62
N GLU A 19 -2.41 -0.32 -12.36
CA GLU A 19 -2.80 -0.77 -11.02
C GLU A 19 -1.97 -1.98 -10.57
N TRP A 20 -1.91 -2.19 -9.27
CA TRP A 20 -1.25 -3.33 -8.61
C TRP A 20 0.24 -3.48 -8.97
N THR A 21 0.87 -2.37 -9.35
CA THR A 21 2.30 -2.33 -9.72
C THR A 21 3.00 -1.30 -8.83
N PRO A 22 3.54 -1.71 -7.68
CA PRO A 22 4.19 -0.78 -6.76
C PRO A 22 5.38 -0.08 -7.38
N GLN A 23 5.52 1.21 -7.08
CA GLN A 23 6.63 2.05 -7.51
C GLN A 23 7.43 2.48 -6.30
N VAL A 24 8.72 2.21 -6.29
CA VAL A 24 9.62 2.64 -5.21
C VAL A 24 9.91 4.14 -5.36
N ILE A 25 9.60 4.92 -4.32
CA ILE A 25 9.86 6.36 -4.31
C ILE A 25 10.91 6.77 -3.30
N GLY A 26 11.35 5.86 -2.43
CA GLY A 26 12.37 6.16 -1.44
C GLY A 26 12.76 4.93 -0.63
N GLU A 27 13.75 5.13 0.24
CA GLU A 27 14.21 4.11 1.19
C GLU A 27 14.25 4.70 2.59
N LEU A 28 13.92 3.88 3.57
CA LEU A 28 13.93 4.27 4.98
C LEU A 28 14.34 3.08 5.83
N ASN A 29 15.54 3.15 6.43
CA ASN A 29 16.03 2.12 7.37
C ASN A 29 15.89 0.69 6.84
N GLY A 30 16.37 0.44 5.62
CA GLY A 30 16.31 -0.89 5.01
C GLY A 30 14.94 -1.28 4.45
N GLN A 31 14.00 -0.35 4.45
CA GLN A 31 12.69 -0.55 3.85
C GLN A 31 12.53 0.30 2.60
N TYR A 32 11.67 -0.12 1.70
CA TYR A 32 11.22 0.71 0.60
C TYR A 32 9.96 1.47 0.99
N VAL A 33 9.92 2.74 0.58
CA VAL A 33 8.69 3.52 0.55
C VAL A 33 8.14 3.37 -0.87
N LYS A 34 6.97 2.77 -0.99
CA LYS A 34 6.34 2.49 -2.29
C LYS A 34 4.99 3.17 -2.39
N ILE A 35 4.59 3.50 -3.60
CA ILE A 35 3.22 3.92 -3.90
C ILE A 35 2.62 2.96 -4.91
N CYS A 36 1.31 2.76 -4.82
CA CYS A 36 0.59 1.81 -5.67
C CYS A 36 -0.82 2.32 -5.92
N LYS A 37 -1.29 2.17 -7.15
CA LYS A 37 -2.70 2.38 -7.48
C LYS A 37 -3.43 1.06 -7.38
N LEU A 38 -4.53 1.04 -6.63
CA LEU A 38 -5.33 -0.16 -6.39
C LEU A 38 -6.70 0.02 -7.02
N LYS A 39 -7.21 -1.02 -7.66
CA LYS A 39 -8.56 -1.01 -8.21
C LYS A 39 -9.10 -2.44 -8.29
N ASN A 40 -10.34 -2.63 -7.83
CA ASN A 40 -10.99 -3.94 -7.76
C ASN A 40 -10.27 -4.87 -6.76
N ASP A 41 -10.40 -6.17 -6.93
CA ASP A 41 -9.90 -7.15 -5.96
C ASP A 41 -8.48 -7.58 -6.29
N PHE A 42 -7.66 -7.73 -5.26
CA PHE A 42 -6.40 -8.42 -5.35
C PHE A 42 -6.57 -9.87 -4.88
N VAL A 43 -5.45 -10.62 -4.81
CA VAL A 43 -5.45 -12.00 -4.34
C VAL A 43 -5.30 -12.05 -2.82
N TRP A 44 -5.78 -13.14 -2.22
CA TRP A 44 -5.49 -13.46 -0.83
C TRP A 44 -4.01 -13.80 -0.68
N HIS A 45 -3.34 -13.16 0.27
CA HIS A 45 -1.92 -13.41 0.52
C HIS A 45 -1.54 -13.04 1.95
N ALA A 46 -0.34 -13.43 2.35
CA ALA A 46 0.26 -13.07 3.62
C ALA A 46 1.76 -12.89 3.44
N HIS A 47 2.35 -12.03 4.26
CA HIS A 47 3.80 -11.89 4.35
C HIS A 47 4.27 -12.59 5.62
N GLU A 48 5.09 -13.62 5.47
CA GLU A 48 5.45 -14.51 6.58
C GLU A 48 6.43 -13.88 7.58
N ASN A 49 7.24 -12.93 7.13
CA ASN A 49 8.38 -12.45 7.91
C ASN A 49 8.31 -10.99 8.32
N GLU A 50 7.34 -10.22 7.83
CA GLU A 50 7.27 -8.79 8.14
C GLU A 50 5.83 -8.29 8.21
N ASP A 51 5.66 -7.25 9.02
CA ASP A 51 4.42 -6.47 9.03
C ASP A 51 4.39 -5.58 7.78
N GLU A 52 3.18 -5.23 7.33
CA GLU A 52 3.00 -4.35 6.18
C GLU A 52 2.11 -3.17 6.58
N LEU A 53 2.56 -1.95 6.29
CA LEU A 53 1.80 -0.73 6.55
C LEU A 53 1.17 -0.23 5.25
N PHE A 54 -0.13 0.04 5.31
CA PHE A 54 -0.89 0.70 4.25
C PHE A 54 -1.30 2.09 4.72
N MET A 55 -1.13 3.09 3.87
CA MET A 55 -1.65 4.44 4.11
C MET A 55 -2.40 4.89 2.87
N VAL A 56 -3.68 5.22 3.03
CA VAL A 56 -4.51 5.66 1.91
C VAL A 56 -4.36 7.16 1.72
N PHE A 57 -3.99 7.56 0.51
CA PHE A 57 -3.82 8.93 0.11
C PHE A 57 -5.04 9.47 -0.65
N LYS A 58 -5.76 8.59 -1.36
CA LYS A 58 -6.98 8.94 -2.11
C LYS A 58 -7.87 7.71 -2.22
N GLY A 59 -9.17 7.90 -2.05
CA GLY A 59 -10.15 6.81 -2.13
C GLY A 59 -10.29 6.06 -0.81
N THR A 60 -10.92 4.89 -0.87
CA THR A 60 -11.13 4.02 0.29
C THR A 60 -10.67 2.61 -0.05
N LEU A 61 -9.73 2.10 0.73
CA LEU A 61 -9.26 0.73 0.64
C LEU A 61 -10.10 -0.15 1.56
N LEU A 62 -10.51 -1.31 1.07
CA LEU A 62 -11.18 -2.33 1.86
C LEU A 62 -10.22 -3.49 2.04
N MET A 63 -9.94 -3.85 3.29
CA MET A 63 -9.06 -4.97 3.59
C MET A 63 -9.86 -6.10 4.19
N ASP A 64 -9.95 -7.21 3.45
CA ASP A 64 -10.66 -8.41 3.92
C ASP A 64 -9.74 -9.34 4.68
N PHE A 65 -10.26 -9.96 5.73
CA PHE A 65 -9.58 -10.96 6.54
C PHE A 65 -10.36 -12.27 6.55
N ARG A 66 -9.68 -13.38 6.80
CA ARG A 66 -10.28 -14.72 6.76
C ARG A 66 -11.36 -14.96 7.81
N ASP A 67 -11.37 -14.18 8.88
CA ASP A 67 -12.42 -14.25 9.91
C ASP A 67 -13.76 -13.61 9.47
N GLY A 68 -13.82 -13.12 8.24
CA GLY A 68 -15.01 -12.48 7.69
C GLY A 68 -15.09 -10.98 7.91
N LYS A 69 -14.10 -10.38 8.61
CA LYS A 69 -14.06 -8.94 8.81
C LYS A 69 -13.48 -8.23 7.61
N THR A 70 -13.99 -7.02 7.36
CA THR A 70 -13.44 -6.08 6.39
C THR A 70 -13.14 -4.78 7.12
N VAL A 71 -11.91 -4.31 6.99
CA VAL A 71 -11.48 -3.04 7.57
C VAL A 71 -11.44 -1.99 6.47
N GLU A 72 -12.15 -0.88 6.66
CA GLU A 72 -12.05 0.26 5.77
C GLU A 72 -10.86 1.12 6.16
N VAL A 73 -10.08 1.52 5.17
CA VAL A 73 -8.97 2.47 5.35
C VAL A 73 -9.26 3.66 4.44
N LYS A 74 -9.64 4.76 5.06
CA LYS A 74 -10.04 5.98 4.33
C LYS A 74 -8.85 6.90 4.14
N LYS A 75 -9.01 7.90 3.28
CA LYS A 75 -7.99 8.92 3.05
C LYS A 75 -7.43 9.44 4.37
N GLY A 76 -6.11 9.42 4.50
CA GLY A 76 -5.41 9.88 5.70
C GLY A 76 -5.31 8.85 6.82
N GLU A 77 -5.83 7.65 6.61
CA GLU A 77 -5.77 6.57 7.60
C GLU A 77 -4.72 5.54 7.24
N ILE A 78 -4.21 4.85 8.25
CA ILE A 78 -3.26 3.75 8.07
C ILE A 78 -3.83 2.45 8.60
N LEU A 79 -3.31 1.35 8.07
CA LEU A 79 -3.59 0.01 8.58
C LEU A 79 -2.27 -0.75 8.60
N ILE A 80 -1.95 -1.39 9.72
CA ILE A 80 -0.79 -2.28 9.81
C ILE A 80 -1.32 -3.70 9.85
N VAL A 81 -0.94 -4.49 8.84
CA VAL A 81 -1.27 -5.92 8.79
C VAL A 81 -0.08 -6.68 9.36
N PRO A 82 -0.26 -7.40 10.49
CA PRO A 82 0.84 -8.16 11.08
C PRO A 82 1.32 -9.29 10.18
N LYS A 83 2.57 -9.67 10.32
CA LYS A 83 3.14 -10.82 9.59
C LYS A 83 2.30 -12.07 9.83
N GLY A 84 2.19 -12.90 8.82
CA GLY A 84 1.45 -14.17 8.87
C GLY A 84 -0.07 -14.04 8.74
N VAL A 85 -0.61 -12.84 8.74
CA VAL A 85 -2.07 -12.65 8.64
C VAL A 85 -2.48 -12.59 7.17
N GLU A 86 -3.32 -13.55 6.75
CA GLU A 86 -3.88 -13.54 5.41
C GLU A 86 -4.86 -12.38 5.23
N HIS A 87 -4.71 -11.68 4.12
CA HIS A 87 -5.54 -10.52 3.81
C HIS A 87 -5.73 -10.37 2.31
N ARG A 88 -6.79 -9.66 1.94
CA ARG A 88 -7.08 -9.34 0.54
C ARG A 88 -7.47 -7.87 0.42
N PRO A 89 -6.60 -7.04 -0.16
CA PRO A 89 -6.96 -5.65 -0.47
C PRO A 89 -7.92 -5.60 -1.66
N ARG A 90 -8.90 -4.71 -1.57
CA ARG A 90 -9.83 -4.45 -2.68
C ARG A 90 -10.40 -3.05 -2.60
N THR A 91 -11.05 -2.63 -3.67
CA THR A 91 -11.76 -1.36 -3.74
C THR A 91 -13.17 -1.60 -4.28
N ASN A 92 -14.03 -0.60 -4.17
CA ASN A 92 -15.38 -0.64 -4.75
C ASN A 92 -15.42 -0.09 -6.19
N GLY A 93 -14.43 -0.46 -7.02
CA GLY A 93 -14.39 -0.04 -8.41
C GLY A 93 -13.73 1.30 -8.65
N GLU A 94 -13.41 2.06 -7.61
CA GLU A 94 -12.62 3.29 -7.73
C GLU A 94 -11.14 3.02 -7.62
N VAL A 95 -10.32 3.92 -8.15
CA VAL A 95 -8.88 3.83 -7.99
C VAL A 95 -8.50 4.39 -6.62
N VAL A 96 -7.75 3.61 -5.85
CA VAL A 96 -7.23 4.01 -4.54
C VAL A 96 -5.74 4.28 -4.67
N PHE A 97 -5.28 5.42 -4.15
CA PHE A 97 -3.87 5.78 -4.08
C PHE A 97 -3.36 5.37 -2.71
N ASN A 98 -2.43 4.41 -2.69
CA ASN A 98 -1.93 3.81 -1.46
C ASN A 98 -0.41 3.91 -1.36
N LEU A 99 0.07 4.19 -0.15
CA LEU A 99 1.50 4.19 0.16
C LEU A 99 1.80 3.00 1.06
N LEU A 100 2.91 2.33 0.80
CA LEU A 100 3.34 1.13 1.50
C LEU A 100 4.73 1.34 2.07
N PHE A 101 4.95 0.85 3.29
CA PHE A 101 6.29 0.64 3.83
C PHE A 101 6.50 -0.86 3.95
N GLU A 102 7.52 -1.37 3.29
CA GLU A 102 7.84 -2.80 3.38
C GLU A 102 9.34 -3.05 3.16
N PRO A 103 9.89 -4.12 3.76
CA PRO A 103 11.30 -4.46 3.57
C PRO A 103 11.64 -4.68 2.09
N LYS A 104 12.90 -4.47 1.74
CA LYS A 104 13.40 -4.66 0.37
C LYS A 104 13.21 -6.10 -0.13
N SER A 105 13.15 -7.05 0.79
CA SER A 105 12.98 -8.47 0.48
C SER A 105 11.54 -8.88 0.17
N THR A 106 10.61 -7.97 0.31
CA THR A 106 9.18 -8.28 0.12
C THR A 106 8.77 -8.18 -1.34
#